data_3a8976357e5df5f0e757abfc76aca8da
#
_entry.id   3a8976357e5df5f0e757abfc76aca8da
#
_cell.length_a   1.000
_cell.length_b   1.000
_cell.length_c   1.000
_cell.angle_alpha   90.00
_cell.angle_beta   90.00
_cell.angle_gamma   90.00
#
_symmetry.space_group_name_H-M   'P 1'
#
loop_
_entity.id
_entity.type
_entity.pdbx_description
1 polymer ?
#
loop_
_entity_poly.entity_id
_entity_poly.type
_entity_poly.pdbx_seq_one_letter_code
_entity_poly.pdbx_strand_id
1 'polypeptide(L)'
;MIADLPLFTVQERDALVVLAYLHLEQSRPGEAAVLLRPLHRALPDDGEVERCLAVAELSSGRVESAAKLAAHAYTLAPSHVRTAMGLIYARALWLSGDEPGAREVLLKVLAQKATSE
;
A
#
# COMPACT_ATOMS: atom_id res chain seq x y z
N MET A 1 14.44 1.11 28.51
CA MET A 1 14.42 2.25 27.57
C MET A 1 13.10 2.32 26.87
N ILE A 2 12.55 3.52 26.84
CA ILE A 2 11.25 3.76 26.17
C ILE A 2 11.31 3.37 24.69
N ALA A 3 12.47 3.54 24.06
CA ALA A 3 12.66 3.22 22.64
C ALA A 3 12.38 1.76 22.27
N ASP A 4 12.43 0.87 23.24
CA ASP A 4 12.21 -0.56 23.00
C ASP A 4 10.74 -0.97 23.18
N LEU A 5 9.88 -0.03 23.62
CA LEU A 5 8.46 -0.31 23.80
C LEU A 5 7.72 -0.12 22.47
N PRO A 6 6.86 -1.07 22.10
CA PRO A 6 6.04 -0.89 20.89
C PRO A 6 5.11 0.29 21.07
N LEU A 7 5.00 1.14 20.04
CA LEU A 7 4.09 2.29 20.05
C LEU A 7 2.63 1.86 19.96
N PHE A 8 2.39 0.67 19.40
CA PHE A 8 1.04 0.13 19.24
C PHE A 8 1.02 -1.32 19.69
N THR A 9 -0.04 -1.70 20.40
CA THR A 9 -0.31 -3.12 20.68
C THR A 9 -0.89 -3.76 19.41
N VAL A 10 -0.94 -5.10 19.38
CA VAL A 10 -1.57 -5.83 18.29
C VAL A 10 -3.03 -5.43 18.14
N GLN A 11 -3.75 -5.29 19.25
CA GLN A 11 -5.16 -4.90 19.23
C GLN A 11 -5.34 -3.47 18.71
N GLU A 12 -4.48 -2.56 19.12
CA GLU A 12 -4.52 -1.17 18.62
C GLU A 12 -4.19 -1.12 17.12
N ARG A 13 -3.18 -1.87 16.71
CA ARG A 13 -2.83 -1.99 15.29
C ARG A 13 -4.01 -2.49 14.48
N ASP A 14 -4.64 -3.57 14.92
CA ASP A 14 -5.77 -4.18 14.21
C ASP A 14 -6.97 -3.23 14.15
N ALA A 15 -7.25 -2.55 15.25
CA ALA A 15 -8.36 -1.57 15.30
C ALA A 15 -8.11 -0.42 14.31
N LEU A 16 -6.88 0.08 14.24
CA LEU A 16 -6.55 1.17 13.32
C LEU A 16 -6.63 0.73 11.87
N VAL A 17 -6.21 -0.50 11.56
CA VAL A 17 -6.31 -1.03 10.19
C VAL A 17 -7.77 -1.19 9.79
N VAL A 18 -8.61 -1.74 10.68
CA VAL A 18 -10.05 -1.87 10.40
C VAL A 18 -10.68 -0.49 10.18
N LEU A 19 -10.36 0.47 11.03
CA LEU A 19 -10.90 1.82 10.87
C LEU A 19 -10.45 2.46 9.57
N ALA A 20 -9.18 2.25 9.17
CA ALA A 20 -8.68 2.73 7.89
C ALA A 20 -9.44 2.12 6.71
N TYR A 21 -9.72 0.81 6.75
CA TYR A 21 -10.53 0.17 5.72
C TYR A 21 -11.93 0.76 5.65
N LEU A 22 -12.54 1.05 6.79
CA LEU A 22 -13.86 1.68 6.82
C LEU A 22 -13.84 3.06 6.18
N HIS A 23 -12.80 3.86 6.44
CA HIS A 23 -12.66 5.15 5.78
C HIS A 23 -12.49 5.00 4.27
N LEU A 24 -11.71 4.01 3.83
CA LEU A 24 -11.54 3.75 2.39
C LEU A 24 -12.87 3.36 1.74
N GLU A 25 -13.65 2.51 2.39
CA GLU A 25 -14.96 2.12 1.88
C GLU A 25 -15.93 3.30 1.78
N GLN A 26 -15.79 4.28 2.66
CA GLN A 26 -16.61 5.48 2.66
C GLN A 26 -16.04 6.59 1.78
N SER A 27 -15.05 6.27 0.96
CA SER A 27 -14.39 7.24 0.07
C SER A 27 -13.72 8.39 0.83
N ARG A 28 -13.10 8.06 1.95
CA ARG A 28 -12.34 8.99 2.79
C ARG A 28 -10.88 8.58 2.89
N PRO A 29 -10.14 8.54 1.75
CA PRO A 29 -8.78 8.03 1.74
C PRO A 29 -7.81 8.90 2.54
N GLY A 30 -8.02 10.22 2.59
CA GLY A 30 -7.19 11.11 3.39
C GLY A 30 -7.24 10.79 4.87
N GLU A 31 -8.43 10.46 5.38
CA GLU A 31 -8.60 10.08 6.78
C GLU A 31 -7.96 8.74 7.07
N ALA A 32 -8.06 7.80 6.14
CA ALA A 32 -7.38 6.52 6.26
C ALA A 32 -5.86 6.72 6.33
N ALA A 33 -5.30 7.56 5.47
CA ALA A 33 -3.86 7.83 5.44
C ALA A 33 -3.38 8.46 6.75
N VAL A 34 -4.17 9.35 7.35
CA VAL A 34 -3.82 9.97 8.64
C VAL A 34 -3.62 8.91 9.73
N LEU A 35 -4.45 7.87 9.72
CA LEU A 35 -4.33 6.76 10.68
C LEU A 35 -3.13 5.86 10.36
N LEU A 36 -2.89 5.62 9.07
CA LEU A 36 -1.92 4.61 8.64
C LEU A 36 -0.48 5.13 8.61
N ARG A 37 -0.26 6.42 8.42
CA ARG A 37 1.10 6.96 8.36
C ARG A 37 1.89 6.74 9.64
N PRO A 38 1.37 7.09 10.83
CA PRO A 38 2.12 6.81 12.06
C PRO A 38 2.26 5.32 12.32
N LEU A 39 1.26 4.53 11.95
CA LEU A 39 1.30 3.09 12.11
C LEU A 39 2.41 2.48 11.23
N HIS A 40 2.52 2.94 9.99
CA HIS A 40 3.58 2.48 9.08
C HIS A 40 4.97 2.88 9.59
N ARG A 41 5.11 4.08 10.16
CA ARG A 41 6.38 4.50 10.74
C ARG A 41 6.79 3.64 11.92
N ALA A 42 5.82 3.21 12.72
CA ALA A 42 6.06 2.34 13.88
C ALA A 42 6.30 0.88 13.46
N LEU A 43 5.67 0.44 12.39
CA LEU A 43 5.70 -0.95 11.91
C LEU A 43 6.08 -0.98 10.43
N PRO A 44 7.32 -0.60 10.08
CA PRO A 44 7.70 -0.45 8.67
C PRO A 44 7.71 -1.77 7.89
N ASP A 45 7.79 -2.90 8.57
CA ASP A 45 7.80 -4.21 7.94
C ASP A 45 6.43 -4.89 7.90
N ASP A 46 5.39 -4.20 8.37
CA ASP A 46 4.02 -4.72 8.33
C ASP A 46 3.45 -4.52 6.92
N GLY A 47 3.40 -5.60 6.16
CA GLY A 47 2.97 -5.57 4.76
C GLY A 47 1.53 -5.12 4.56
N GLU A 48 0.63 -5.51 5.44
CA GLU A 48 -0.78 -5.10 5.35
C GLU A 48 -0.92 -3.59 5.54
N VAL A 49 -0.24 -3.04 6.55
CA VAL A 49 -0.25 -1.60 6.80
C VAL A 49 0.30 -0.84 5.59
N GLU A 50 1.41 -1.32 5.03
CA GLU A 50 2.02 -0.68 3.87
C GLU A 50 1.09 -0.70 2.65
N ARG A 51 0.49 -1.84 2.36
CA ARG A 51 -0.43 -1.99 1.23
C ARG A 51 -1.65 -1.08 1.40
N CYS A 52 -2.21 -1.05 2.60
CA CYS A 52 -3.36 -0.21 2.89
C CYS A 52 -3.01 1.28 2.73
N LEU A 53 -1.83 1.67 3.22
CA LEU A 53 -1.36 3.06 3.08
C LEU A 53 -1.12 3.42 1.61
N ALA A 54 -0.56 2.52 0.82
CA ALA A 54 -0.37 2.76 -0.62
C ALA A 54 -1.69 3.08 -1.30
N VAL A 55 -2.74 2.31 -1.01
CA VAL A 55 -4.09 2.55 -1.55
C VAL A 55 -4.62 3.90 -1.09
N ALA A 56 -4.48 4.21 0.19
CA ALA A 56 -4.99 5.47 0.76
C ALA A 56 -4.29 6.68 0.15
N GLU A 57 -2.96 6.62 -0.01
CA GLU A 57 -2.19 7.71 -0.61
C GLU A 57 -2.56 7.89 -2.08
N LEU A 58 -2.71 6.78 -2.83
CA LEU A 58 -3.10 6.85 -4.24
C LEU A 58 -4.49 7.48 -4.38
N SER A 59 -5.45 7.01 -3.60
CA SER A 59 -6.82 7.47 -3.66
C SER A 59 -6.99 8.92 -3.21
N SER A 60 -6.09 9.41 -2.36
CA SER A 60 -6.09 10.81 -1.93
C SER A 60 -5.29 11.74 -2.85
N GLY A 61 -4.72 11.20 -3.92
CA GLY A 61 -3.98 11.99 -4.91
C GLY A 61 -2.50 12.18 -4.62
N ARG A 62 -1.97 11.55 -3.59
CA ARG A 62 -0.53 11.63 -3.26
C ARG A 62 0.21 10.54 -4.04
N VAL A 63 0.27 10.72 -5.35
CA VAL A 63 0.71 9.68 -6.28
C VAL A 63 2.19 9.30 -6.12
N GLU A 64 3.05 10.25 -5.79
CA GLU A 64 4.48 9.96 -5.62
C GLU A 64 4.74 9.13 -4.38
N SER A 65 4.08 9.47 -3.27
CA SER A 65 4.13 8.67 -2.05
C SER A 65 3.56 7.27 -2.30
N ALA A 66 2.43 7.20 -2.99
CA ALA A 66 1.79 5.94 -3.34
C ALA A 66 2.70 5.06 -4.20
N ALA A 67 3.40 5.64 -5.17
CA ALA A 67 4.30 4.89 -6.04
C ALA A 67 5.45 4.26 -5.25
N LYS A 68 6.03 5.00 -4.32
CA LYS A 68 7.12 4.47 -3.48
C LYS A 68 6.65 3.33 -2.59
N LEU A 69 5.51 3.52 -1.93
CA LEU A 69 4.93 2.49 -1.07
C LEU A 69 4.54 1.26 -1.88
N ALA A 70 3.90 1.46 -3.03
CA ALA A 70 3.44 0.37 -3.87
C ALA A 70 4.60 -0.41 -4.48
N ALA A 71 5.70 0.25 -4.84
CA ALA A 71 6.88 -0.41 -5.36
C ALA A 71 7.45 -1.40 -4.34
N HIS A 72 7.61 -0.96 -3.11
CA HIS A 72 8.11 -1.81 -2.02
C HIS A 72 7.12 -2.92 -1.69
N ALA A 73 5.84 -2.57 -1.55
CA ALA A 73 4.79 -3.53 -1.24
C ALA A 73 4.64 -4.59 -2.33
N TYR A 74 4.74 -4.21 -3.59
CA TYR A 74 4.66 -5.15 -4.71
C TYR A 74 5.81 -6.16 -4.67
N THR A 75 7.02 -5.69 -4.41
CA THR A 75 8.20 -6.55 -4.34
C THR A 75 8.06 -7.63 -3.26
N LEU A 76 7.46 -7.29 -2.12
CA LEU A 76 7.33 -8.18 -0.97
C LEU A 76 5.97 -8.84 -0.85
N ALA A 77 5.03 -8.54 -1.75
CA ALA A 77 3.67 -9.04 -1.63
C ALA A 77 3.61 -10.56 -1.78
N PRO A 78 2.84 -11.23 -0.92
CA PRO A 78 2.54 -12.65 -1.14
C PRO A 78 1.75 -12.81 -2.45
N SER A 79 1.82 -14.01 -3.03
CA SER A 79 1.28 -14.27 -4.37
C SER A 79 -0.19 -13.88 -4.52
N HIS A 80 -1.00 -14.09 -3.48
CA HIS A 80 -2.44 -13.81 -3.54
C HIS A 80 -2.80 -12.33 -3.61
N VAL A 81 -1.88 -11.42 -3.27
CA VAL A 81 -2.10 -9.97 -3.36
C VAL A 81 -1.18 -9.29 -4.37
N ARG A 82 -0.25 -10.03 -4.97
CA ARG A 82 0.77 -9.44 -5.84
C ARG A 82 0.17 -8.78 -7.09
N THR A 83 -0.80 -9.44 -7.71
CA THR A 83 -1.46 -8.87 -8.89
C THR A 83 -2.12 -7.54 -8.55
N ALA A 84 -2.87 -7.49 -7.44
CA ALA A 84 -3.54 -6.26 -7.02
C ALA A 84 -2.52 -5.15 -6.73
N MET A 85 -1.42 -5.48 -6.04
CA MET A 85 -0.39 -4.48 -5.75
C MET A 85 0.34 -4.01 -7.00
N GLY A 86 0.55 -4.91 -7.96
CA GLY A 86 1.13 -4.54 -9.24
C GLY A 86 0.26 -3.55 -9.99
N LEU A 87 -1.05 -3.74 -9.99
CA LEU A 87 -2.00 -2.81 -10.62
C LEU A 87 -1.99 -1.44 -9.93
N ILE A 88 -1.94 -1.44 -8.60
CA ILE A 88 -1.87 -0.19 -7.82
C ILE A 88 -0.55 0.55 -8.11
N TYR A 89 0.55 -0.18 -8.16
CA TYR A 89 1.86 0.38 -8.47
C TYR A 89 1.87 0.99 -9.88
N ALA A 90 1.38 0.23 -10.87
CA ALA A 90 1.31 0.71 -12.25
C ALA A 90 0.45 1.98 -12.35
N ARG A 91 -0.69 2.02 -11.68
CA ARG A 91 -1.56 3.19 -11.67
C ARG A 91 -0.86 4.40 -11.04
N ALA A 92 -0.16 4.20 -9.94
CA ALA A 92 0.58 5.28 -9.30
C ALA A 92 1.68 5.84 -10.21
N LEU A 93 2.41 4.96 -10.91
CA LEU A 93 3.42 5.38 -11.88
C LEU A 93 2.79 6.18 -13.03
N TRP A 94 1.68 5.68 -13.56
CA TRP A 94 0.98 6.37 -14.66
C TRP A 94 0.56 7.76 -14.23
N LEU A 95 -0.06 7.88 -13.07
CA LEU A 95 -0.55 9.16 -12.58
C LEU A 95 0.58 10.12 -12.20
N SER A 96 1.76 9.59 -11.86
CA SER A 96 2.94 10.42 -11.57
C SER A 96 3.72 10.83 -12.83
N GLY A 97 3.27 10.37 -14.00
CA GLY A 97 3.89 10.73 -15.28
C GLY A 97 4.89 9.71 -15.82
N ASP A 98 5.11 8.60 -15.12
CA ASP A 98 6.03 7.55 -15.57
C ASP A 98 5.28 6.48 -16.37
N GLU A 99 4.88 6.81 -17.59
CA GLU A 99 4.17 5.86 -18.46
C GLU A 99 5.01 4.63 -18.83
N PRO A 100 6.29 4.76 -19.18
CA PRO A 100 7.10 3.57 -19.47
C PRO A 100 7.22 2.64 -18.28
N GLY A 101 7.40 3.17 -17.08
CA GLY A 101 7.45 2.37 -15.86
C GLY A 101 6.13 1.65 -15.60
N ALA A 102 5.01 2.34 -15.81
CA ALA A 102 3.69 1.74 -15.65
C ALA A 102 3.49 0.56 -16.60
N ARG A 103 3.87 0.72 -17.86
CA ARG A 103 3.77 -0.35 -18.86
C ARG A 103 4.63 -1.55 -18.50
N GLU A 104 5.85 -1.30 -18.03
CA GLU A 104 6.76 -2.37 -17.64
C GLU A 104 6.16 -3.19 -16.49
N VAL A 105 5.61 -2.53 -15.47
CA VAL A 105 4.97 -3.22 -14.35
C VAL A 105 3.76 -4.02 -14.81
N LEU A 106 2.92 -3.45 -15.68
CA LEU A 106 1.75 -4.16 -16.21
C LEU A 106 2.14 -5.40 -16.98
N LEU A 107 3.20 -5.34 -17.79
CA LEU A 107 3.67 -6.50 -18.53
C LEU A 107 4.15 -7.60 -17.58
N LYS A 108 4.85 -7.24 -16.51
CA LYS A 108 5.27 -8.19 -15.49
C LYS A 108 4.09 -8.84 -14.79
N VAL A 109 3.08 -8.05 -14.44
CA VAL A 109 1.86 -8.55 -13.78
C VAL A 109 1.14 -9.54 -14.68
N LEU A 110 1.00 -9.21 -15.97
CA LEU A 110 0.34 -10.09 -16.94
C LEU A 110 1.12 -11.40 -17.14
N ALA A 111 2.44 -11.31 -17.21
CA ALA A 111 3.29 -12.49 -17.35
C ALA A 111 3.18 -13.41 -16.13
N GLN A 112 3.19 -12.86 -14.93
CA GLN A 112 3.04 -13.62 -13.69
C GLN A 112 1.67 -14.29 -13.60
N LYS A 113 0.62 -13.58 -14.00
CA LYS A 113 -0.74 -14.11 -13.98
C LYS A 113 -0.86 -15.28 -14.97
N ALA A 114 -0.29 -15.15 -16.16
CA ALA A 114 -0.32 -16.21 -17.18
C ALA A 114 0.40 -17.48 -16.69
N THR A 115 1.52 -17.34 -15.97
CA THR A 115 2.27 -18.49 -15.48
C THR A 115 1.65 -19.15 -14.25
N SER A 116 0.82 -18.41 -13.49
CA SER A 116 0.16 -18.97 -12.30
C SER A 116 -1.14 -19.70 -12.62
N GLU A 117 -1.60 -19.61 -13.86
CA GLU A 117 -2.77 -20.35 -14.33
C GLU A 117 -2.30 -21.66 -14.97
#